data_64fa71ced7e36b4b424e4181ad4bcf4d
#
_entry.id   64fa71ced7e36b4b424e4181ad4bcf4d
#
_cell.length_a   1.000
_cell.length_b   1.000
_cell.length_c   1.000
_cell.angle_alpha   90.00
_cell.angle_beta   90.00
_cell.angle_gamma   90.00
#
_symmetry.space_group_name_H-M   'P 1'
#
loop_
_entity.id
_entity.type
_entity.pdbx_description
1 polymer ?
#
loop_
_entity_poly.entity_id
_entity_poly.type
_entity_poly.pdbx_seq_one_letter_code
_entity_poly.pdbx_strand_id
1 'polypeptide(L)'
;MGDPAEVRDVAEATVPVASEAQTAQHLASQGRRVVQHRGRFWYQVLPGYYRPVHLMARLSAREATRPALACWGFQARLDETDAHRADARMPVHLVTDLSSFDEERLPKGRRNTLRRARQRARMVQLTGPALLREQGYDVALSAHERTGYGRLPGSREEYIAGLGSFDRPGGIVLAGIVDGRLGGYLTGYAVDGTAYAAEGVVATWALQSNISAGLFYEFVHACRRTGTITEIVDGLHARENQGLSRSKELNGIPVVEVPSRLSLLPGVAGVLRRRDPHKYYRMSGRD
;
A
#
# COMPACT_ATOMS: atom_id res chain seq x y z
N MET A 1 -0.51 27.26 -7.65
CA MET A 1 0.89 26.78 -7.51
C MET A 1 1.13 26.64 -6.02
N GLY A 2 1.16 25.36 -5.52
CA GLY A 2 1.26 25.08 -4.08
C GLY A 2 2.45 25.82 -3.43
N ASP A 3 2.34 26.03 -2.12
CA ASP A 3 3.40 26.70 -1.34
C ASP A 3 4.74 25.99 -1.58
N PRO A 4 5.77 26.67 -2.11
CA PRO A 4 7.08 26.07 -2.36
C PRO A 4 7.73 25.51 -1.08
N ALA A 5 7.29 25.95 0.10
CA ALA A 5 7.75 25.42 1.39
C ALA A 5 7.29 23.96 1.66
N GLU A 6 6.22 23.48 1.00
CA GLU A 6 5.70 22.12 1.16
C GLU A 6 6.17 21.14 0.08
N VAL A 7 7.16 21.50 -0.74
CA VAL A 7 7.68 20.67 -1.83
C VAL A 7 9.18 20.48 -1.68
N ARG A 8 9.62 19.22 -1.63
CA ARG A 8 11.05 18.85 -1.61
C ARG A 8 11.44 18.10 -2.87
N ASP A 9 12.72 18.12 -3.19
CA ASP A 9 13.28 17.27 -4.24
C ASP A 9 13.11 15.80 -3.84
N VAL A 10 12.60 15.01 -4.76
CA VAL A 10 12.43 13.57 -4.54
C VAL A 10 13.76 12.83 -4.36
N ALA A 11 14.86 13.37 -4.88
CA ALA A 11 16.20 12.80 -4.71
C ALA A 11 16.66 12.77 -3.24
N GLU A 12 16.11 13.64 -2.39
CA GLU A 12 16.41 13.69 -0.94
C GLU A 12 15.36 12.95 -0.10
N ALA A 13 14.27 12.50 -0.72
CA ALA A 13 13.17 11.86 -0.01
C ALA A 13 13.62 10.57 0.66
N THR A 14 13.25 10.39 1.93
CA THR A 14 13.33 9.14 2.69
C THR A 14 11.96 8.81 3.27
N VAL A 15 11.69 7.54 3.52
CA VAL A 15 10.44 7.11 4.14
C VAL A 15 10.68 6.97 5.66
N PRO A 16 10.03 7.77 6.51
CA PRO A 16 10.11 7.55 7.95
C PRO A 16 9.61 6.15 8.29
N VAL A 17 10.18 5.51 9.33
CA VAL A 17 9.73 4.19 9.76
C VAL A 17 9.04 4.31 11.10
N ALA A 18 7.76 3.97 11.13
CA ALA A 18 7.00 3.90 12.37
C ALA A 18 7.15 2.52 13.03
N SER A 19 7.01 2.46 14.34
CA SER A 19 6.83 1.20 15.04
C SER A 19 5.39 0.68 14.92
N GLU A 20 5.20 -0.62 15.17
CA GLU A 20 3.87 -1.22 15.28
C GLU A 20 3.00 -0.50 16.34
N ALA A 21 3.60 -0.07 17.47
CA ALA A 21 2.90 0.66 18.53
C ALA A 21 2.41 2.05 18.07
N GLN A 22 3.24 2.82 17.37
CA GLN A 22 2.85 4.12 16.81
C GLN A 22 1.72 3.96 15.77
N THR A 23 1.80 2.94 14.93
CA THR A 23 0.75 2.62 13.95
C THR A 23 -0.55 2.22 14.66
N ALA A 24 -0.49 1.43 15.73
CA ALA A 24 -1.63 1.05 16.54
C ALA A 24 -2.31 2.26 17.18
N GLN A 25 -1.53 3.18 17.77
CA GLN A 25 -2.02 4.41 18.36
C GLN A 25 -2.71 5.30 17.32
N HIS A 26 -2.11 5.47 16.16
CA HIS A 26 -2.70 6.24 15.06
C HIS A 26 -4.03 5.65 14.59
N LEU A 27 -4.13 4.32 14.39
CA LEU A 27 -5.39 3.69 14.04
C LEU A 27 -6.47 3.87 15.11
N ALA A 28 -6.08 3.79 16.40
CA ALA A 28 -6.99 4.02 17.52
C ALA A 28 -7.49 5.48 17.55
N SER A 29 -6.63 6.48 17.30
CA SER A 29 -7.03 7.89 17.21
C SER A 29 -7.99 8.18 16.05
N GLN A 30 -7.96 7.36 14.99
CA GLN A 30 -8.92 7.40 13.89
C GLN A 30 -10.24 6.64 14.19
N GLY A 31 -10.48 6.23 15.45
CA GLY A 31 -11.67 5.49 15.84
C GLY A 31 -11.67 4.02 15.42
N ARG A 32 -10.54 3.48 14.95
CA ARG A 32 -10.44 2.04 14.66
C ARG A 32 -10.31 1.24 15.95
N ARG A 33 -11.01 0.11 16.02
CA ARG A 33 -10.85 -0.80 17.15
C ARG A 33 -9.50 -1.52 17.06
N VAL A 34 -8.60 -1.20 17.97
CA VAL A 34 -7.29 -1.83 18.12
C VAL A 34 -7.28 -2.62 19.42
N VAL A 35 -6.70 -3.81 19.42
CA VAL A 35 -6.52 -4.67 20.60
C VAL A 35 -5.08 -5.16 20.63
N GLN A 36 -4.52 -5.31 21.83
CA GLN A 36 -3.24 -5.96 22.04
C GLN A 36 -3.49 -7.42 22.43
N HIS A 37 -2.82 -8.35 21.72
CA HIS A 37 -2.91 -9.77 21.98
C HIS A 37 -1.55 -10.43 21.79
N ARG A 38 -1.04 -11.11 22.83
CA ARG A 38 0.25 -11.82 22.85
C ARG A 38 1.43 -10.96 22.37
N GLY A 39 1.48 -9.72 22.82
CA GLY A 39 2.54 -8.78 22.47
C GLY A 39 2.40 -8.09 21.11
N ARG A 40 1.40 -8.43 20.31
CA ARG A 40 1.12 -7.84 19.00
C ARG A 40 -0.11 -6.96 19.02
N PHE A 41 -0.15 -5.95 18.15
CA PHE A 41 -1.32 -5.10 17.96
C PHE A 41 -2.13 -5.58 16.77
N TRP A 42 -3.45 -5.71 16.98
CA TRP A 42 -4.41 -6.13 15.98
C TRP A 42 -5.47 -5.06 15.81
N TYR A 43 -5.90 -4.83 14.60
CA TYR A 43 -7.00 -3.92 14.34
C TYR A 43 -8.16 -4.61 13.64
N GLN A 44 -9.35 -4.11 13.90
CA GLN A 44 -10.57 -4.61 13.30
C GLN A 44 -10.72 -4.01 11.90
N VAL A 45 -10.53 -4.82 10.87
CA VAL A 45 -10.68 -4.45 9.46
C VAL A 45 -12.15 -4.35 9.09
N LEU A 46 -12.95 -5.31 9.56
CA LEU A 46 -14.41 -5.38 9.46
C LEU A 46 -14.95 -5.80 10.84
N PRO A 47 -16.23 -5.50 11.16
CA PRO A 47 -16.81 -5.95 12.43
C PRO A 47 -16.51 -7.43 12.70
N GLY A 48 -15.73 -7.70 13.75
CA GLY A 48 -15.31 -9.05 14.17
C GLY A 48 -14.24 -9.73 13.32
N TYR A 49 -13.66 -9.07 12.30
CA TYR A 49 -12.54 -9.59 11.54
C TYR A 49 -11.27 -8.76 11.78
N TYR A 50 -10.17 -9.42 12.13
CA TYR A 50 -8.94 -8.77 12.58
C TYR A 50 -7.73 -9.12 11.71
N ARG A 51 -6.79 -8.16 11.65
CA ARG A 51 -5.43 -8.34 11.13
C ARG A 51 -4.43 -7.65 12.06
N PRO A 52 -3.15 -8.06 12.07
CA PRO A 52 -2.09 -7.27 12.68
C PRO A 52 -2.06 -5.86 12.09
N VAL A 53 -1.76 -4.85 12.88
CA VAL A 53 -1.60 -3.46 12.38
C VAL A 53 -0.45 -3.34 11.39
N HIS A 54 0.57 -4.17 11.56
CA HIS A 54 1.62 -4.43 10.59
C HIS A 54 1.28 -5.72 9.83
N LEU A 55 0.68 -5.60 8.65
CA LEU A 55 0.19 -6.75 7.86
C LEU A 55 1.27 -7.81 7.60
N MET A 56 2.52 -7.37 7.40
CA MET A 56 3.66 -8.24 7.10
C MET A 56 4.47 -8.64 8.35
N ALA A 57 4.00 -8.30 9.55
CA ALA A 57 4.61 -8.79 10.79
C ALA A 57 4.69 -10.32 10.76
N ARG A 58 5.88 -10.84 11.05
CA ARG A 58 6.16 -12.28 11.09
C ARG A 58 5.80 -12.80 12.46
N LEU A 59 4.63 -13.43 12.57
CA LEU A 59 4.11 -13.95 13.82
C LEU A 59 4.45 -15.43 13.97
N SER A 60 4.83 -15.84 15.17
CA SER A 60 4.84 -17.26 15.52
C SER A 60 3.40 -17.84 15.53
N ALA A 61 3.26 -19.14 15.40
CA ALA A 61 1.96 -19.80 15.50
C ALA A 61 1.27 -19.60 16.87
N ARG A 62 2.03 -19.24 17.92
CA ARG A 62 1.50 -18.89 19.23
C ARG A 62 0.90 -17.49 19.24
N GLU A 63 1.51 -16.52 18.54
CA GLU A 63 1.00 -15.15 18.43
C GLU A 63 -0.19 -15.07 17.46
N ALA A 64 -0.17 -15.84 16.37
CA ALA A 64 -1.21 -15.90 15.35
C ALA A 64 -2.44 -16.67 15.83
N THR A 65 -3.12 -16.14 16.86
CA THR A 65 -4.33 -16.70 17.45
C THR A 65 -5.43 -15.65 17.56
N ARG A 66 -6.66 -16.08 17.89
CA ARG A 66 -7.83 -15.21 17.98
C ARG A 66 -7.58 -14.01 18.92
N PRO A 67 -7.59 -12.75 18.41
CA PRO A 67 -7.19 -11.59 19.21
C PRO A 67 -8.27 -11.02 20.13
N ALA A 68 -9.54 -11.42 19.95
CA ALA A 68 -10.66 -10.93 20.75
C ALA A 68 -11.77 -11.98 20.85
N LEU A 69 -12.59 -11.93 21.91
CA LEU A 69 -13.72 -12.85 22.09
C LEU A 69 -14.73 -12.76 20.95
N ALA A 70 -15.12 -11.52 20.58
CA ALA A 70 -16.04 -11.26 19.46
C ALA A 70 -15.31 -11.24 18.10
N CYS A 71 -14.50 -12.29 17.83
CA CYS A 71 -13.76 -12.43 16.59
C CYS A 71 -14.32 -13.61 15.79
N TRP A 72 -14.93 -13.35 14.61
CA TRP A 72 -15.36 -14.41 13.71
C TRP A 72 -14.27 -14.82 12.71
N GLY A 73 -13.21 -14.05 12.61
CA GLY A 73 -12.07 -14.39 11.76
C GLY A 73 -10.88 -13.47 11.93
N PHE A 74 -9.71 -14.00 11.61
CA PHE A 74 -8.47 -13.24 11.54
C PHE A 74 -7.52 -13.82 10.50
N GLN A 75 -6.58 -13.01 10.03
CA GLN A 75 -5.50 -13.41 9.16
C GLN A 75 -4.19 -12.78 9.66
N ALA A 76 -3.11 -13.58 9.66
CA ALA A 76 -1.77 -13.10 9.99
C ALA A 76 -0.72 -13.88 9.19
N ARG A 77 0.37 -13.19 8.79
CA ARG A 77 1.56 -13.84 8.25
C ARG A 77 2.24 -14.68 9.34
N LEU A 78 2.71 -15.85 9.00
CA LEU A 78 3.58 -16.64 9.87
C LEU A 78 5.06 -16.35 9.58
N ASP A 79 5.90 -16.50 10.59
CA ASP A 79 7.34 -16.49 10.42
C ASP A 79 7.83 -17.73 9.66
N GLU A 80 9.10 -17.75 9.28
CA GLU A 80 9.68 -18.84 8.49
C GLU A 80 9.72 -20.16 9.29
N THR A 81 9.87 -20.11 10.62
CA THR A 81 9.96 -21.31 11.46
C THR A 81 8.62 -22.01 11.60
N ASP A 82 7.55 -21.25 11.63
CA ASP A 82 6.16 -21.75 11.71
C ASP A 82 5.45 -21.81 10.34
N ALA A 83 6.14 -21.54 9.23
CA ALA A 83 5.55 -21.55 7.88
C ALA A 83 4.92 -22.91 7.51
N HIS A 84 5.42 -24.02 8.08
CA HIS A 84 4.87 -25.36 7.91
C HIS A 84 3.48 -25.53 8.54
N ARG A 85 3.07 -24.63 9.44
CA ARG A 85 1.75 -24.59 10.10
C ARG A 85 0.76 -23.67 9.40
N ALA A 86 1.15 -23.08 8.27
CA ALA A 86 0.27 -22.21 7.50
C ALA A 86 -0.92 -23.01 6.95
N ASP A 87 -2.12 -22.49 7.16
CA ASP A 87 -3.36 -23.04 6.61
C ASP A 87 -3.91 -22.17 5.46
N ALA A 88 -3.21 -21.10 5.11
CA ALA A 88 -3.50 -20.21 3.99
C ALA A 88 -2.20 -19.62 3.41
N ARG A 89 -2.32 -19.07 2.22
CA ARG A 89 -1.24 -18.33 1.57
C ARG A 89 -1.78 -16.98 1.09
N MET A 90 -1.28 -15.91 1.69
CA MET A 90 -1.73 -14.56 1.33
C MET A 90 -0.99 -14.10 0.08
N PRO A 91 -1.68 -13.91 -1.07
CA PRO A 91 -1.04 -13.46 -2.29
C PRO A 91 -0.81 -11.95 -2.24
N VAL A 92 0.45 -11.54 -2.28
CA VAL A 92 0.87 -10.14 -2.10
C VAL A 92 1.80 -9.73 -3.24
N HIS A 93 1.63 -8.55 -3.79
CA HIS A 93 2.66 -7.92 -4.60
C HIS A 93 3.78 -7.44 -3.69
N LEU A 94 4.95 -8.09 -3.74
CA LEU A 94 6.01 -7.95 -2.75
C LEU A 94 7.39 -7.90 -3.39
N VAL A 95 8.17 -6.88 -3.04
CA VAL A 95 9.61 -6.84 -3.24
C VAL A 95 10.27 -7.28 -1.93
N THR A 96 10.96 -8.43 -1.92
CA THR A 96 11.54 -9.04 -0.71
C THR A 96 12.98 -8.65 -0.44
N ASP A 97 13.71 -8.22 -1.46
CA ASP A 97 15.10 -7.79 -1.37
C ASP A 97 15.25 -6.42 -2.04
N LEU A 98 14.99 -5.40 -1.24
CA LEU A 98 15.06 -4.02 -1.72
C LEU A 98 16.50 -3.60 -2.03
N SER A 99 17.50 -4.20 -1.41
CA SER A 99 18.90 -3.89 -1.63
C SER A 99 19.37 -4.28 -3.02
N SER A 100 18.87 -5.40 -3.54
CA SER A 100 19.17 -5.92 -4.88
C SER A 100 18.26 -5.36 -5.98
N PHE A 101 17.25 -4.55 -5.62
CA PHE A 101 16.34 -3.96 -6.59
C PHE A 101 17.09 -2.95 -7.46
N ASP A 102 17.19 -3.25 -8.76
CA ASP A 102 17.93 -2.46 -9.73
C ASP A 102 17.10 -2.21 -10.98
N GLU A 103 17.02 -0.94 -11.38
CA GLU A 103 16.34 -0.53 -12.60
C GLU A 103 16.96 -1.15 -13.86
N GLU A 104 18.27 -1.42 -13.86
CA GLU A 104 18.96 -2.01 -15.01
C GLU A 104 18.50 -3.44 -15.31
N ARG A 105 18.01 -4.15 -14.28
CA ARG A 105 17.47 -5.51 -14.40
C ARG A 105 16.06 -5.54 -14.98
N LEU A 106 15.40 -4.40 -15.09
CA LEU A 106 14.07 -4.33 -15.68
C LEU A 106 14.08 -4.59 -17.18
N PRO A 107 12.98 -5.09 -17.73
CA PRO A 107 12.82 -5.19 -19.18
C PRO A 107 13.08 -3.86 -19.88
N LYS A 108 13.74 -3.88 -21.05
CA LYS A 108 14.09 -2.68 -21.85
C LYS A 108 12.92 -1.70 -22.02
N GLY A 109 11.73 -2.24 -22.28
CA GLY A 109 10.50 -1.43 -22.41
C GLY A 109 10.19 -0.63 -21.15
N ARG A 110 10.37 -1.24 -19.95
CA ARG A 110 10.12 -0.58 -18.69
C ARG A 110 11.18 0.47 -18.39
N ARG A 111 12.45 0.21 -18.65
CA ARG A 111 13.52 1.22 -18.53
C ARG A 111 13.25 2.44 -19.42
N ASN A 112 12.77 2.24 -20.65
CA ASN A 112 12.34 3.32 -21.52
C ASN A 112 11.14 4.10 -20.97
N THR A 113 10.19 3.41 -20.34
CA THR A 113 9.04 4.03 -19.66
C THR A 113 9.51 4.96 -18.53
N LEU A 114 10.43 4.52 -17.69
CA LEU A 114 11.00 5.33 -16.61
C LEU A 114 11.76 6.55 -17.12
N ARG A 115 12.59 6.37 -18.16
CA ARG A 115 13.28 7.50 -18.76
C ARG A 115 12.31 8.56 -19.29
N ARG A 116 11.24 8.13 -19.96
CA ARG A 116 10.17 9.06 -20.41
C ARG A 116 9.45 9.73 -19.25
N ALA A 117 9.19 9.01 -18.15
CA ALA A 117 8.60 9.59 -16.96
C ALA A 117 9.45 10.75 -16.41
N ARG A 118 10.76 10.53 -16.25
CA ARG A 118 11.72 11.53 -15.77
C ARG A 118 11.88 12.73 -16.71
N GLN A 119 11.68 12.55 -18.01
CA GLN A 119 11.71 13.63 -19.01
C GLN A 119 10.44 14.47 -19.04
N ARG A 120 9.28 13.87 -18.73
CA ARG A 120 7.96 14.50 -18.93
C ARG A 120 7.29 14.93 -17.64
N ALA A 121 7.78 14.49 -16.50
CA ALA A 121 7.23 14.84 -15.21
C ALA A 121 8.34 15.11 -14.19
N ARG A 122 8.16 16.16 -13.39
CA ARG A 122 9.00 16.41 -12.22
C ARG A 122 8.39 15.65 -11.03
N MET A 123 9.15 14.70 -10.47
CA MET A 123 8.77 14.00 -9.26
C MET A 123 9.24 14.78 -8.04
N VAL A 124 8.38 14.89 -7.03
CA VAL A 124 8.63 15.66 -5.80
C VAL A 124 8.07 14.93 -4.59
N GLN A 125 8.63 15.17 -3.42
CA GLN A 125 8.02 14.84 -2.15
C GLN A 125 7.14 16.01 -1.70
N LEU A 126 5.91 15.73 -1.29
CA LEU A 126 5.05 16.69 -0.59
C LEU A 126 5.25 16.52 0.92
N THR A 127 5.57 17.62 1.60
CA THR A 127 5.73 17.68 3.06
C THR A 127 4.49 18.26 3.75
N GLY A 128 3.52 18.73 2.96
CA GLY A 128 2.24 19.25 3.42
C GLY A 128 1.14 19.08 2.38
N PRO A 129 -0.12 19.30 2.76
CA PRO A 129 -1.29 18.99 1.97
C PRO A 129 -1.70 20.04 0.93
N ALA A 130 -1.04 21.21 0.85
CA ALA A 130 -1.51 22.36 0.06
C ALA A 130 -1.80 21.98 -1.41
N LEU A 131 -0.84 21.32 -2.08
CA LEU A 131 -1.02 20.93 -3.48
C LEU A 131 -2.16 19.91 -3.67
N LEU A 132 -2.34 18.97 -2.75
CA LEU A 132 -3.45 18.00 -2.83
C LEU A 132 -4.79 18.67 -2.51
N ARG A 133 -4.84 19.64 -1.61
CA ARG A 133 -6.06 20.44 -1.35
C ARG A 133 -6.49 21.24 -2.59
N GLU A 134 -5.52 21.80 -3.31
CA GLU A 134 -5.76 22.59 -4.51
C GLU A 134 -6.18 21.73 -5.70
N GLN A 135 -5.44 20.64 -6.01
CA GLN A 135 -5.55 19.92 -7.28
C GLN A 135 -5.87 18.44 -7.13
N GLY A 136 -5.72 17.85 -5.95
CA GLY A 136 -5.79 16.38 -5.75
C GLY A 136 -7.17 15.80 -6.00
N TYR A 137 -8.26 16.51 -5.69
CA TYR A 137 -9.62 16.05 -5.95
C TYR A 137 -9.88 15.82 -7.44
N ASP A 138 -9.44 16.76 -8.30
CA ASP A 138 -9.65 16.65 -9.75
C ASP A 138 -8.83 15.49 -10.35
N VAL A 139 -7.63 15.24 -9.79
CA VAL A 139 -6.81 14.08 -10.14
C VAL A 139 -7.52 12.77 -9.73
N ALA A 140 -8.08 12.72 -8.52
CA ALA A 140 -8.80 11.54 -8.01
C ALA A 140 -10.08 11.29 -8.81
N LEU A 141 -10.85 12.32 -9.12
CA LEU A 141 -12.04 12.25 -9.97
C LEU A 141 -11.72 11.67 -11.35
N SER A 142 -10.73 12.27 -12.03
CA SER A 142 -10.27 11.82 -13.36
C SER A 142 -9.78 10.37 -13.38
N ALA A 143 -9.10 9.92 -12.32
CA ALA A 143 -8.67 8.55 -12.18
C ALA A 143 -9.86 7.60 -11.96
N HIS A 144 -10.81 7.98 -11.12
CA HIS A 144 -12.01 7.19 -10.82
C HIS A 144 -12.91 7.03 -12.04
N GLU A 145 -13.18 8.11 -12.78
CA GLU A 145 -13.98 8.07 -14.02
C GLU A 145 -13.41 7.07 -15.04
N ARG A 146 -12.09 6.97 -15.11
CA ARG A 146 -11.41 6.03 -16.03
C ARG A 146 -11.44 4.58 -15.54
N THR A 147 -11.27 4.36 -14.23
CA THR A 147 -11.00 3.02 -13.69
C THR A 147 -12.18 2.38 -12.98
N GLY A 148 -13.13 3.19 -12.51
CA GLY A 148 -14.17 2.75 -11.58
C GLY A 148 -13.62 2.22 -10.25
N TYR A 149 -12.32 2.36 -9.99
CA TYR A 149 -11.64 1.77 -8.85
C TYR A 149 -11.56 2.75 -7.67
N GLY A 150 -11.69 2.19 -6.46
CA GLY A 150 -11.67 2.97 -5.23
C GLY A 150 -13.00 3.67 -4.94
N ARG A 151 -13.08 4.23 -3.73
CA ARG A 151 -14.20 5.09 -3.33
C ARG A 151 -13.87 6.53 -3.71
N LEU A 152 -14.65 7.11 -4.62
CA LEU A 152 -14.57 8.54 -4.88
C LEU A 152 -15.20 9.30 -3.71
N PRO A 153 -14.52 10.30 -3.11
CA PRO A 153 -15.17 11.24 -2.22
C PRO A 153 -16.32 11.97 -2.92
N GLY A 154 -17.45 12.15 -2.20
CA GLY A 154 -18.65 12.79 -2.75
C GLY A 154 -18.44 14.27 -3.08
N SER A 155 -17.49 14.93 -2.39
CA SER A 155 -17.17 16.34 -2.61
C SER A 155 -15.68 16.60 -2.41
N ARG A 156 -15.23 17.79 -2.83
CA ARG A 156 -13.87 18.28 -2.60
C ARG A 156 -13.58 18.41 -1.10
N GLU A 157 -14.55 18.83 -0.31
CA GLU A 157 -14.42 18.99 1.15
C GLU A 157 -14.22 17.61 1.81
N GLU A 158 -14.96 16.59 1.38
CA GLU A 158 -14.78 15.20 1.85
C GLU A 158 -13.40 14.67 1.48
N TYR A 159 -12.92 14.95 0.27
CA TYR A 159 -11.56 14.60 -0.16
C TYR A 159 -10.51 15.27 0.74
N ILE A 160 -10.61 16.57 0.98
CA ILE A 160 -9.69 17.33 1.81
C ILE A 160 -9.68 16.80 3.25
N ALA A 161 -10.86 16.51 3.81
CA ALA A 161 -10.98 15.91 5.16
C ALA A 161 -10.34 14.51 5.23
N GLY A 162 -10.25 13.80 4.11
CA GLY A 162 -9.63 12.48 3.98
C GLY A 162 -8.11 12.48 3.79
N LEU A 163 -7.45 13.64 3.70
CA LEU A 163 -5.99 13.75 3.48
C LEU A 163 -5.15 13.40 4.72
N GLY A 164 -5.42 12.26 5.35
CA GLY A 164 -4.70 11.79 6.55
C GLY A 164 -3.31 11.20 6.31
N SER A 165 -2.83 11.16 5.06
CA SER A 165 -1.52 10.58 4.72
C SER A 165 -0.35 11.37 5.30
N PHE A 166 -0.52 12.69 5.50
CA PHE A 166 0.50 13.56 6.08
C PHE A 166 0.64 13.40 7.59
N ASP A 167 -0.43 13.00 8.27
CA ASP A 167 -0.45 12.79 9.74
C ASP A 167 -0.12 11.34 10.12
N ARG A 168 0.03 10.47 9.12
CA ARG A 168 0.29 9.05 9.35
C ARG A 168 1.74 8.83 9.80
N PRO A 169 1.99 8.15 10.95
CA PRO A 169 3.34 7.73 11.33
C PRO A 169 3.99 6.89 10.22
N GLY A 170 5.23 7.21 9.89
CA GLY A 170 5.92 6.55 8.79
C GLY A 170 5.45 6.95 7.39
N GLY A 171 4.57 7.95 7.27
CA GLY A 171 3.95 8.39 6.02
C GLY A 171 4.91 9.12 5.08
N ILE A 172 4.68 8.96 3.78
CA ILE A 172 5.29 9.74 2.70
C ILE A 172 4.24 9.98 1.61
N VAL A 173 4.32 11.16 1.01
CA VAL A 173 3.52 11.51 -0.18
C VAL A 173 4.47 11.97 -1.28
N LEU A 174 4.42 11.29 -2.41
CA LEU A 174 5.14 11.65 -3.63
C LEU A 174 4.15 12.19 -4.66
N ALA A 175 4.52 13.23 -5.39
CA ALA A 175 3.71 13.81 -6.44
C ALA A 175 4.50 13.94 -7.74
N GLY A 176 3.81 13.85 -8.84
CA GLY A 176 4.36 14.07 -10.16
C GLY A 176 3.69 15.26 -10.83
N ILE A 177 4.51 16.23 -11.20
CA ILE A 177 4.11 17.47 -11.84
C ILE A 177 4.37 17.37 -13.33
N VAL A 178 3.34 17.57 -14.13
CA VAL A 178 3.39 17.56 -15.61
C VAL A 178 2.89 18.91 -16.08
N ASP A 179 3.69 19.63 -16.86
CA ASP A 179 3.36 20.97 -17.38
C ASP A 179 2.86 21.96 -16.29
N GLY A 180 3.53 21.91 -15.12
CA GLY A 180 3.21 22.77 -13.97
C GLY A 180 1.97 22.37 -13.16
N ARG A 181 1.30 21.27 -13.48
CA ARG A 181 0.08 20.77 -12.83
C ARG A 181 0.29 19.43 -12.17
N LEU A 182 -0.46 19.14 -11.11
CA LEU A 182 -0.46 17.83 -10.47
C LEU A 182 -1.03 16.77 -11.42
N GLY A 183 -0.16 15.91 -11.97
CA GLY A 183 -0.56 14.79 -12.84
C GLY A 183 -0.93 13.53 -12.08
N GLY A 184 -0.41 13.36 -10.86
CA GLY A 184 -0.69 12.20 -10.01
C GLY A 184 0.11 12.24 -8.72
N TYR A 185 -0.25 11.36 -7.80
CA TYR A 185 0.45 11.19 -6.53
C TYR A 185 0.46 9.74 -6.08
N LEU A 186 1.41 9.42 -5.22
CA LEU A 186 1.52 8.13 -4.53
C LEU A 186 1.66 8.41 -3.03
N THR A 187 0.82 7.77 -2.23
CA THR A 187 0.97 7.75 -0.77
C THR A 187 1.55 6.43 -0.32
N GLY A 188 2.43 6.46 0.64
CA GLY A 188 3.02 5.27 1.23
C GLY A 188 3.32 5.48 2.71
N TYR A 189 3.72 4.40 3.37
CA TYR A 189 4.17 4.44 4.76
C TYR A 189 5.06 3.22 5.05
N ALA A 190 5.83 3.28 6.14
CA ALA A 190 6.62 2.14 6.57
C ALA A 190 6.39 1.82 8.05
N VAL A 191 6.38 0.51 8.37
CA VAL A 191 6.26 -0.05 9.71
C VAL A 191 7.32 -1.13 9.90
N ASP A 192 8.15 -1.00 10.93
CA ASP A 192 9.14 -2.01 11.34
C ASP A 192 9.93 -2.64 10.16
N GLY A 193 10.40 -1.81 9.22
CA GLY A 193 11.23 -2.26 8.08
C GLY A 193 10.46 -2.73 6.83
N THR A 194 9.13 -2.73 6.85
CA THR A 194 8.29 -2.96 5.66
C THR A 194 7.65 -1.66 5.20
N ALA A 195 7.84 -1.29 3.94
CA ALA A 195 7.12 -0.17 3.32
C ALA A 195 5.87 -0.66 2.57
N TYR A 196 4.84 0.18 2.56
CA TYR A 196 3.57 -0.07 1.89
C TYR A 196 3.28 1.05 0.90
N ALA A 197 3.16 0.74 -0.37
CA ALA A 197 2.54 1.63 -1.35
C ALA A 197 1.03 1.56 -1.12
N ALA A 198 0.45 2.62 -0.54
CA ALA A 198 -0.93 2.60 -0.05
C ALA A 198 -1.92 2.98 -1.14
N GLU A 199 -1.66 4.07 -1.84
CA GLU A 199 -2.52 4.59 -2.88
C GLU A 199 -1.68 5.23 -4.00
N GLY A 200 -2.00 4.92 -5.24
CA GLY A 200 -1.44 5.57 -6.42
C GLY A 200 -2.56 6.11 -7.30
N VAL A 201 -2.60 7.42 -7.51
CA VAL A 201 -3.65 8.10 -8.27
C VAL A 201 -3.01 8.90 -9.41
N VAL A 202 -3.50 8.71 -10.63
CA VAL A 202 -2.99 9.39 -11.82
C VAL A 202 -4.15 9.87 -12.69
N ALA A 203 -4.16 11.16 -12.99
CA ALA A 203 -5.16 11.75 -13.87
C ALA A 203 -5.03 11.20 -15.30
N THR A 204 -6.15 11.03 -15.97
CA THR A 204 -6.21 10.44 -17.32
C THR A 204 -5.33 11.21 -18.32
N TRP A 205 -5.34 12.53 -18.26
CA TRP A 205 -4.53 13.39 -19.13
C TRP A 205 -3.02 13.22 -18.91
N ALA A 206 -2.58 12.82 -17.71
CA ALA A 206 -1.18 12.65 -17.36
C ALA A 206 -0.61 11.24 -17.68
N LEU A 207 -1.43 10.30 -18.12
CA LEU A 207 -1.00 8.91 -18.39
C LEU A 207 0.15 8.80 -19.39
N GLN A 208 0.15 9.64 -20.42
CA GLN A 208 1.19 9.60 -21.46
C GLN A 208 2.57 10.01 -20.94
N SER A 209 2.65 10.69 -19.78
CA SER A 209 3.91 11.01 -19.12
C SER A 209 4.55 9.80 -18.42
N ASN A 210 3.83 8.66 -18.30
CA ASN A 210 4.25 7.47 -17.55
C ASN A 210 4.50 7.74 -16.05
N ILE A 211 3.87 8.75 -15.50
CA ILE A 211 4.05 9.24 -14.13
C ILE A 211 3.84 8.16 -13.06
N SER A 212 2.91 7.22 -13.29
CA SER A 212 2.65 6.10 -12.37
C SER A 212 3.90 5.25 -12.12
N ALA A 213 4.63 4.90 -13.19
CA ALA A 213 5.89 4.16 -13.07
C ALA A 213 6.95 5.01 -12.37
N GLY A 214 7.07 6.31 -12.73
CA GLY A 214 8.01 7.22 -12.10
C GLY A 214 7.79 7.33 -10.60
N LEU A 215 6.57 7.59 -10.16
CA LEU A 215 6.21 7.72 -8.74
C LEU A 215 6.53 6.45 -7.94
N PHE A 216 6.23 5.27 -8.50
CA PHE A 216 6.55 4.01 -7.82
C PHE A 216 8.07 3.84 -7.66
N TYR A 217 8.86 4.12 -8.71
CA TYR A 217 10.31 3.99 -8.63
C TYR A 217 10.95 4.98 -7.68
N GLU A 218 10.47 6.22 -7.64
CA GLU A 218 10.93 7.20 -6.64
C GLU A 218 10.57 6.77 -5.21
N PHE A 219 9.42 6.11 -5.02
CA PHE A 219 9.09 5.50 -3.74
C PHE A 219 10.07 4.37 -3.37
N VAL A 220 10.43 3.49 -4.31
CA VAL A 220 11.47 2.47 -4.10
C VAL A 220 12.80 3.10 -3.70
N HIS A 221 13.23 4.15 -4.39
CA HIS A 221 14.47 4.86 -4.09
C HIS A 221 14.41 5.53 -2.71
N ALA A 222 13.29 6.16 -2.34
CA ALA A 222 13.09 6.73 -1.01
C ALA A 222 13.19 5.65 0.09
N CYS A 223 12.60 4.47 -0.11
CA CYS A 223 12.73 3.33 0.78
C CYS A 223 14.18 2.85 0.91
N ARG A 224 14.92 2.74 -0.20
CA ARG A 224 16.34 2.35 -0.19
C ARG A 224 17.21 3.35 0.58
N ARG A 225 17.00 4.65 0.37
CA ARG A 225 17.73 5.71 1.08
C ARG A 225 17.50 5.69 2.59
N THR A 226 16.36 5.20 3.05
CA THR A 226 16.08 5.03 4.48
C THR A 226 17.05 4.02 5.14
N GLY A 227 17.53 3.01 4.40
CA GLY A 227 18.53 2.05 4.86
C GLY A 227 18.01 0.94 5.79
N THR A 228 16.86 1.12 6.43
CA THR A 228 16.24 0.15 7.35
C THR A 228 15.04 -0.58 6.77
N ILE A 229 14.55 -0.16 5.59
CA ILE A 229 13.45 -0.82 4.89
C ILE A 229 14.03 -1.95 4.03
N THR A 230 13.52 -3.16 4.21
CA THR A 230 14.01 -4.36 3.54
C THR A 230 13.02 -4.92 2.51
N GLU A 231 11.74 -4.61 2.64
CA GLU A 231 10.68 -5.10 1.75
C GLU A 231 9.64 -4.02 1.45
N ILE A 232 9.03 -4.10 0.26
CA ILE A 232 7.94 -3.20 -0.17
C ILE A 232 6.73 -4.03 -0.56
N VAL A 233 5.58 -3.68 0.00
CA VAL A 233 4.26 -4.23 -0.32
C VAL A 233 3.51 -3.24 -1.22
N ASP A 234 3.04 -3.71 -2.37
CA ASP A 234 2.13 -2.95 -3.25
C ASP A 234 0.75 -3.63 -3.32
N GLY A 235 0.18 -3.89 -2.14
CA GLY A 235 -1.15 -4.44 -1.94
C GLY A 235 -1.28 -5.95 -2.16
N LEU A 236 -2.47 -6.45 -1.87
CA LEU A 236 -2.84 -7.84 -2.13
C LEU A 236 -3.07 -8.05 -3.64
N HIS A 237 -2.79 -9.26 -4.12
CA HIS A 237 -3.03 -9.60 -5.52
C HIS A 237 -4.53 -9.61 -5.83
N ALA A 238 -4.93 -8.77 -6.78
CA ALA A 238 -6.29 -8.67 -7.29
C ALA A 238 -6.41 -9.42 -8.61
N ARG A 239 -6.62 -10.75 -8.56
CA ARG A 239 -6.66 -11.61 -9.75
C ARG A 239 -7.77 -11.22 -10.76
N GLU A 240 -8.81 -10.52 -10.28
CA GLU A 240 -9.88 -9.98 -11.12
C GLU A 240 -9.42 -8.77 -11.95
N ASN A 241 -8.31 -8.14 -11.57
CA ASN A 241 -7.73 -7.01 -12.30
C ASN A 241 -6.38 -7.38 -12.91
N GLN A 242 -6.42 -8.18 -13.96
CA GLN A 242 -5.22 -8.67 -14.64
C GLN A 242 -4.32 -7.53 -15.18
N GLY A 243 -4.93 -6.42 -15.64
CA GLY A 243 -4.17 -5.27 -16.13
C GLY A 243 -3.32 -4.62 -15.04
N LEU A 244 -3.89 -4.44 -13.84
CA LEU A 244 -3.19 -3.91 -12.69
C LEU A 244 -2.08 -4.86 -12.22
N SER A 245 -2.39 -6.16 -12.09
CA SER A 245 -1.42 -7.17 -11.67
C SER A 245 -0.23 -7.23 -12.63
N ARG A 246 -0.48 -7.31 -13.94
CA ARG A 246 0.60 -7.31 -14.94
C ARG A 246 1.41 -6.01 -14.92
N SER A 247 0.78 -4.86 -14.69
CA SER A 247 1.51 -3.59 -14.56
C SER A 247 2.48 -3.61 -13.38
N LYS A 248 2.08 -4.17 -12.24
CA LYS A 248 2.94 -4.33 -11.06
C LYS A 248 4.09 -5.29 -11.33
N GLU A 249 3.82 -6.44 -11.90
CA GLU A 249 4.85 -7.42 -12.29
C GLU A 249 5.88 -6.81 -13.26
N LEU A 250 5.43 -6.04 -14.26
CA LEU A 250 6.33 -5.31 -15.16
C LEU A 250 7.16 -4.23 -14.45
N ASN A 251 6.70 -3.72 -13.32
CA ASN A 251 7.47 -2.83 -12.45
C ASN A 251 8.45 -3.58 -11.52
N GLY A 252 8.58 -4.89 -11.65
CA GLY A 252 9.45 -5.72 -10.80
C GLY A 252 8.84 -6.08 -9.45
N ILE A 253 7.51 -6.04 -9.33
CA ILE A 253 6.78 -6.39 -8.11
C ILE A 253 6.03 -7.70 -8.35
N PRO A 254 6.67 -8.86 -8.14
CA PRO A 254 6.03 -10.15 -8.35
C PRO A 254 4.93 -10.41 -7.33
N VAL A 255 4.04 -11.33 -7.65
CA VAL A 255 3.13 -11.91 -6.66
C VAL A 255 3.88 -12.97 -5.86
N VAL A 256 3.88 -12.82 -4.54
CA VAL A 256 4.46 -13.76 -3.60
C VAL A 256 3.34 -14.32 -2.71
N GLU A 257 3.28 -15.63 -2.60
CA GLU A 257 2.36 -16.32 -1.71
C GLU A 257 2.97 -16.42 -0.31
N VAL A 258 2.54 -15.53 0.59
CA VAL A 258 3.08 -15.44 1.95
C VAL A 258 2.38 -16.47 2.85
N PRO A 259 3.14 -17.37 3.54
CA PRO A 259 2.58 -18.29 4.51
C PRO A 259 1.78 -17.54 5.57
N SER A 260 0.52 -17.91 5.77
CA SER A 260 -0.36 -17.19 6.69
C SER A 260 -1.30 -18.15 7.41
N ARG A 261 -1.78 -17.70 8.56
CA ARG A 261 -2.88 -18.31 9.29
C ARG A 261 -4.15 -17.55 9.00
N LEU A 262 -5.16 -18.26 8.50
CA LEU A 262 -6.50 -17.74 8.26
C LEU A 262 -7.50 -18.54 9.11
N SER A 263 -7.98 -17.95 10.18
CA SER A 263 -9.02 -18.57 11.01
C SER A 263 -10.36 -17.88 10.73
N LEU A 264 -11.37 -18.67 10.40
CA LEU A 264 -12.74 -18.22 10.17
C LEU A 264 -13.68 -19.11 10.97
N LEU A 265 -14.81 -18.58 11.45
CA LEU A 265 -15.86 -19.40 12.04
C LEU A 265 -16.40 -20.42 11.02
N PRO A 266 -16.89 -21.58 11.48
CA PRO A 266 -17.49 -22.59 10.60
C PRO A 266 -18.56 -21.99 9.69
N GLY A 267 -18.54 -22.37 8.41
CA GLY A 267 -19.46 -21.86 7.39
C GLY A 267 -19.08 -20.53 6.74
N VAL A 268 -18.34 -19.65 7.42
CA VAL A 268 -17.96 -18.33 6.89
C VAL A 268 -17.11 -18.45 5.61
N ALA A 269 -16.17 -19.38 5.58
CA ALA A 269 -15.35 -19.64 4.39
C ALA A 269 -16.21 -19.99 3.16
N GLY A 270 -17.21 -20.87 3.33
CA GLY A 270 -18.12 -21.25 2.26
C GLY A 270 -18.99 -20.07 1.76
N VAL A 271 -19.47 -19.24 2.68
CA VAL A 271 -20.23 -18.02 2.33
C VAL A 271 -19.36 -17.02 1.57
N LEU A 272 -18.14 -16.75 2.07
CA LEU A 272 -17.21 -15.83 1.39
C LEU A 272 -16.84 -16.33 -0.01
N ARG A 273 -16.52 -17.61 -0.16
CA ARG A 273 -16.16 -18.21 -1.45
C ARG A 273 -17.28 -18.07 -2.48
N ARG A 274 -18.55 -18.17 -2.04
CA ARG A 274 -19.71 -18.05 -2.94
C ARG A 274 -20.07 -16.59 -3.26
N ARG A 275 -20.03 -15.68 -2.28
CA ARG A 275 -20.48 -14.29 -2.42
C ARG A 275 -19.41 -13.32 -2.92
N ASP A 276 -18.15 -13.55 -2.51
CA ASP A 276 -17.00 -12.72 -2.85
C ASP A 276 -15.74 -13.60 -3.04
N PRO A 277 -15.69 -14.38 -4.13
CA PRO A 277 -14.58 -15.30 -4.39
C PRO A 277 -13.22 -14.59 -4.49
N HIS A 278 -13.21 -13.34 -4.96
CA HIS A 278 -11.97 -12.56 -5.06
C HIS A 278 -11.45 -12.16 -3.69
N LYS A 279 -12.33 -11.78 -2.77
CA LYS A 279 -11.96 -11.49 -1.39
C LYS A 279 -11.49 -12.75 -0.67
N TYR A 280 -12.18 -13.88 -0.87
CA TYR A 280 -11.75 -15.17 -0.32
C TYR A 280 -10.36 -15.55 -0.82
N TYR A 281 -10.09 -15.42 -2.12
CA TYR A 281 -8.76 -15.63 -2.70
C TYR A 281 -7.69 -14.75 -2.04
N ARG A 282 -7.93 -13.43 -1.91
CA ARG A 282 -6.96 -12.52 -1.26
C ARG A 282 -6.65 -12.88 0.20
N MET A 283 -7.57 -13.58 0.86
CA MET A 283 -7.38 -14.03 2.24
C MET A 283 -6.70 -15.40 2.32
N SER A 284 -7.02 -16.31 1.41
CA SER A 284 -6.64 -17.72 1.53
C SER A 284 -5.58 -18.18 0.53
N GLY A 285 -5.43 -17.49 -0.60
CA GLY A 285 -4.69 -17.95 -1.77
C GLY A 285 -5.39 -19.09 -2.52
N ARG A 286 -6.64 -19.42 -2.16
CA ARG A 286 -7.40 -20.56 -2.72
C ARG A 286 -8.57 -20.06 -3.57
N ASP A 287 -9.00 -20.92 -4.50
CA ASP A 287 -10.23 -20.73 -5.28
C ASP A 287 -11.49 -21.07 -4.51
#